data_7bfc50a8b0d9045f4df7d6c55c01a169
#
_entry.id   7bfc50a8b0d9045f4df7d6c55c01a169
#
_cell.length_a   1.000
_cell.length_b   1.000
_cell.length_c   1.000
_cell.angle_alpha   90.00
_cell.angle_beta   90.00
_cell.angle_gamma   90.00
#
_symmetry.space_group_name_H-M   'P 1'
#
loop_
_entity.id
_entity.type
_entity.pdbx_description
1 polymer ?
#
loop_
_entity_poly.entity_id
_entity_poly.type
_entity_poly.pdbx_seq_one_letter_code
_entity_poly.pdbx_strand_id
1 'polypeptide(L)'
;MNTVNEPYGALANSFAGIARMLFSAPTVLATLQQIADFAFATVEGCDAACISLQAADRVFTPAYSDALALEIDQLQYAAREGPCLDAISKEPTVYAEDLAEDERWPIFGPQAAALGMRSLLSCRLAANGTRGALNLYAALPRAYGAIDRTKALIFATHAGIALSAAEAREDAALSLDVGLHRIDDLIAALGTRETIGQAEGILMERERITAQQAFDVLRRASQHLNVKLREVATYVVETGEVPSNWDL
;
A
#
# COMPACT_ATOMS: atom_id res chain seq x y z
N MET A 1 28.41 -41.66 2.04
CA MET A 1 27.72 -41.01 0.93
C MET A 1 26.66 -40.06 1.52
N ASN A 2 26.73 -38.79 1.18
CA ASN A 2 25.79 -37.72 1.38
C ASN A 2 25.44 -37.19 2.80
N THR A 3 26.39 -36.53 3.43
CA THR A 3 26.09 -35.63 4.58
C THR A 3 26.33 -34.13 4.30
N VAL A 4 26.55 -33.77 3.04
CA VAL A 4 26.83 -32.36 2.64
C VAL A 4 25.57 -31.60 2.21
N ASN A 5 24.38 -32.22 2.16
CA ASN A 5 23.20 -31.65 1.55
C ASN A 5 22.14 -31.17 2.57
N GLU A 6 22.28 -31.45 3.87
CA GLU A 6 21.27 -31.08 4.88
C GLU A 6 21.17 -29.56 5.18
N PRO A 7 22.28 -28.78 5.30
CA PRO A 7 22.16 -27.36 5.61
C PRO A 7 21.51 -26.52 4.49
N TYR A 8 21.81 -26.88 3.24
CA TYR A 8 21.25 -26.16 2.08
C TYR A 8 19.79 -26.54 1.83
N GLY A 9 19.39 -27.76 2.11
CA GLY A 9 17.99 -28.21 2.01
C GLY A 9 17.07 -27.51 3.03
N ALA A 10 17.56 -27.39 4.26
CA ALA A 10 16.84 -26.67 5.33
C ALA A 10 16.69 -25.18 4.99
N LEU A 11 17.75 -24.55 4.49
CA LEU A 11 17.75 -23.16 4.06
C LEU A 11 16.78 -22.93 2.89
N ALA A 12 16.83 -23.78 1.86
CA ALA A 12 15.92 -23.69 0.71
C ALA A 12 14.45 -23.87 1.09
N ASN A 13 14.13 -24.80 2.01
CA ASN A 13 12.78 -25.00 2.51
C ASN A 13 12.29 -23.80 3.34
N SER A 14 13.18 -23.19 4.12
CA SER A 14 12.88 -21.96 4.85
C SER A 14 12.53 -20.81 3.88
N PHE A 15 13.32 -20.62 2.82
CA PHE A 15 13.03 -19.58 1.82
C PHE A 15 11.74 -19.85 1.03
N ALA A 16 11.45 -21.09 0.67
CA ALA A 16 10.18 -21.42 0.03
C ALA A 16 8.95 -21.18 0.95
N GLY A 17 9.11 -21.40 2.25
CA GLY A 17 8.13 -21.09 3.28
C GLY A 17 7.89 -19.57 3.39
N ILE A 18 8.98 -18.81 3.45
CA ILE A 18 8.97 -17.33 3.48
C ILE A 18 8.24 -16.77 2.26
N ALA A 19 8.63 -17.20 1.07
CA ALA A 19 8.02 -16.71 -0.16
C ALA A 19 6.50 -16.94 -0.13
N ARG A 20 6.03 -18.14 0.20
CA ARG A 20 4.59 -18.43 0.30
C ARG A 20 3.87 -17.54 1.30
N MET A 21 4.45 -17.32 2.48
CA MET A 21 3.87 -16.49 3.52
C MET A 21 3.76 -15.03 3.05
N LEU A 22 4.85 -14.46 2.55
CA LEU A 22 4.87 -13.06 2.09
C LEU A 22 3.93 -12.80 0.91
N PHE A 23 3.78 -13.77 -0.01
CA PHE A 23 2.86 -13.63 -1.14
C PHE A 23 1.38 -13.85 -0.77
N SER A 24 1.07 -14.37 0.42
CA SER A 24 -0.30 -14.60 0.88
C SER A 24 -0.90 -13.41 1.64
N ALA A 25 -0.11 -12.42 1.99
CA ALA A 25 -0.58 -11.24 2.72
C ALA A 25 -1.61 -10.44 1.89
N PRO A 26 -2.74 -10.04 2.50
CA PRO A 26 -3.83 -9.39 1.76
C PRO A 26 -3.54 -7.94 1.38
N THR A 27 -2.67 -7.25 2.12
CA THR A 27 -2.35 -5.82 1.93
C THR A 27 -0.85 -5.56 2.02
N VAL A 28 -0.41 -4.40 1.52
CA VAL A 28 0.98 -3.94 1.66
C VAL A 28 1.39 -3.89 3.13
N LEU A 29 0.55 -3.33 4.00
CA LEU A 29 0.86 -3.23 5.43
C LEU A 29 1.00 -4.61 6.09
N ALA A 30 0.14 -5.56 5.74
CA ALA A 30 0.24 -6.94 6.22
C ALA A 30 1.53 -7.62 5.74
N THR A 31 1.95 -7.36 4.50
CA THR A 31 3.23 -7.85 3.95
C THR A 31 4.41 -7.30 4.76
N LEU A 32 4.43 -5.99 5.03
CA LEU A 32 5.50 -5.36 5.82
C LEU A 32 5.57 -5.92 7.24
N GLN A 33 4.43 -6.11 7.91
CA GLN A 33 4.38 -6.71 9.24
C GLN A 33 4.91 -8.15 9.24
N GLN A 34 4.48 -8.97 8.27
CA GLN A 34 5.01 -10.33 8.13
C GLN A 34 6.52 -10.37 7.90
N ILE A 35 7.08 -9.41 7.15
CA ILE A 35 8.52 -9.29 6.95
C ILE A 35 9.23 -9.03 8.28
N ALA A 36 8.75 -8.07 9.07
CA ALA A 36 9.34 -7.72 10.38
C ALA A 36 9.26 -8.90 11.37
N ASP A 37 8.09 -9.51 11.51
CA ASP A 37 7.84 -10.63 12.42
C ASP A 37 8.70 -11.85 12.04
N PHE A 38 8.78 -12.13 10.75
CA PHE A 38 9.58 -13.26 10.27
C PHE A 38 11.08 -13.02 10.44
N ALA A 39 11.58 -11.83 10.17
CA ALA A 39 12.97 -11.49 10.39
C ALA A 39 13.36 -11.63 11.86
N PHE A 40 12.52 -11.13 12.76
CA PHE A 40 12.67 -11.31 14.20
C PHE A 40 12.73 -12.79 14.61
N ALA A 41 11.84 -13.62 14.07
CA ALA A 41 11.73 -15.03 14.44
C ALA A 41 12.84 -15.92 13.89
N THR A 42 13.54 -15.50 12.81
CA THR A 42 14.45 -16.39 12.06
C THR A 42 15.90 -15.95 12.03
N VAL A 43 16.20 -14.67 12.28
CA VAL A 43 17.58 -14.18 12.34
C VAL A 43 18.09 -14.35 13.75
N GLU A 44 19.09 -15.22 13.91
CA GLU A 44 19.69 -15.51 15.20
C GLU A 44 20.34 -14.22 15.79
N GLY A 45 20.13 -13.98 17.10
CA GLY A 45 20.62 -12.80 17.78
C GLY A 45 19.82 -11.51 17.51
N CYS A 46 18.71 -11.59 16.80
CA CYS A 46 17.81 -10.46 16.60
C CYS A 46 16.86 -10.31 17.79
N ASP A 47 16.98 -9.22 18.53
CA ASP A 47 16.13 -8.90 19.67
C ASP A 47 14.93 -8.02 19.29
N ALA A 48 15.01 -7.29 18.17
CA ALA A 48 13.91 -6.53 17.60
C ALA A 48 14.15 -6.28 16.11
N ALA A 49 13.06 -6.22 15.33
CA ALA A 49 13.10 -5.95 13.88
C ALA A 49 12.04 -4.95 13.46
N CYS A 50 12.33 -4.16 12.44
CA CYS A 50 11.35 -3.27 11.84
C CYS A 50 11.62 -3.00 10.36
N ILE A 51 10.62 -2.44 9.70
CA ILE A 51 10.71 -1.95 8.32
C ILE A 51 10.60 -0.43 8.33
N SER A 52 11.59 0.22 7.74
CA SER A 52 11.54 1.65 7.42
C SER A 52 11.24 1.85 5.95
N LEU A 53 10.34 2.77 5.63
CA LEU A 53 10.05 3.21 4.26
C LEU A 53 10.31 4.70 4.10
N GLN A 54 10.76 5.10 2.91
CA GLN A 54 10.90 6.49 2.52
C GLN A 54 9.78 6.89 1.57
N ALA A 55 9.00 7.91 1.93
CA ALA A 55 8.01 8.54 1.06
C ALA A 55 8.34 10.04 0.97
N ALA A 56 8.62 10.50 -0.25
CA ALA A 56 9.15 11.84 -0.49
C ALA A 56 10.38 12.14 0.41
N ASP A 57 10.31 13.17 1.24
CA ASP A 57 11.39 13.58 2.14
C ASP A 57 11.28 12.99 3.57
N ARG A 58 10.35 12.06 3.79
CA ARG A 58 10.13 11.48 5.12
C ARG A 58 10.45 10.00 5.14
N VAL A 59 11.13 9.57 6.20
CA VAL A 59 11.29 8.16 6.54
C VAL A 59 10.38 7.85 7.72
N PHE A 60 9.72 6.70 7.70
CA PHE A 60 8.79 6.26 8.74
C PHE A 60 8.80 4.73 8.86
N THR A 61 8.33 4.20 9.98
CA THR A 61 8.36 2.77 10.32
C THR A 61 6.92 2.23 10.36
N PRO A 62 6.38 1.67 9.26
CA PRO A 62 5.02 1.14 9.19
C PRO A 62 4.84 -0.21 9.88
N ALA A 63 5.93 -0.97 10.10
CA ALA A 63 5.87 -2.31 10.67
C ALA A 63 7.07 -2.59 11.57
N TYR A 64 6.84 -3.23 12.72
CA TYR A 64 7.85 -3.55 13.72
C TYR A 64 7.43 -4.75 14.58
N SER A 65 8.40 -5.52 15.07
CA SER A 65 8.17 -6.66 15.96
C SER A 65 7.92 -6.25 17.40
N ASP A 66 8.49 -5.11 17.82
CA ASP A 66 8.43 -4.59 19.19
C ASP A 66 8.46 -3.05 19.19
N ALA A 67 7.79 -2.43 20.16
CA ALA A 67 7.73 -0.96 20.29
C ALA A 67 9.12 -0.31 20.44
N LEU A 68 10.09 -1.02 21.01
CA LEU A 68 11.48 -0.55 21.14
C LEU A 68 12.13 -0.36 19.76
N ALA A 69 11.87 -1.25 18.79
CA ALA A 69 12.38 -1.08 17.42
C ALA A 69 11.87 0.23 16.78
N LEU A 70 10.58 0.56 16.99
CA LEU A 70 10.00 1.82 16.53
C LEU A 70 10.66 3.02 17.20
N GLU A 71 10.87 2.97 18.52
CA GLU A 71 11.50 4.05 19.29
C GLU A 71 12.92 4.33 18.78
N ILE A 72 13.72 3.27 18.56
CA ILE A 72 15.10 3.41 18.08
C ILE A 72 15.13 3.94 16.65
N ASP A 73 14.23 3.51 15.78
CA ASP A 73 14.11 4.07 14.43
C ASP A 73 13.82 5.59 14.47
N GLN A 74 12.94 6.02 15.37
CA GLN A 74 12.65 7.44 15.55
C GLN A 74 13.88 8.26 15.97
N LEU A 75 14.81 7.68 16.73
CA LEU A 75 16.08 8.33 17.05
C LEU A 75 16.93 8.54 15.78
N GLN A 76 16.99 7.55 14.86
CA GLN A 76 17.70 7.73 13.58
C GLN A 76 17.10 8.89 12.78
N TYR A 77 15.77 8.99 12.73
CA TYR A 77 15.08 10.04 11.98
C TYR A 77 15.28 11.43 12.59
N ALA A 78 15.23 11.52 13.92
CA ALA A 78 15.46 12.77 14.65
C ALA A 78 16.91 13.26 14.51
N ALA A 79 17.88 12.35 14.62
CA ALA A 79 19.30 12.64 14.44
C ALA A 79 19.68 12.88 12.98
N ARG A 80 18.87 12.44 12.00
CA ARG A 80 19.16 12.42 10.57
C ARG A 80 20.43 11.63 10.23
N GLU A 81 20.74 10.65 11.04
CA GLU A 81 21.86 9.72 10.85
C GLU A 81 21.49 8.34 11.36
N GLY A 82 22.18 7.32 10.90
CA GLY A 82 22.00 5.95 11.36
C GLY A 82 22.08 4.92 10.22
N PRO A 83 22.32 3.65 10.58
CA PRO A 83 22.45 2.56 9.63
C PRO A 83 21.26 2.41 8.68
N CYS A 84 20.03 2.63 9.14
CA CYS A 84 18.82 2.58 8.33
C CYS A 84 18.85 3.62 7.20
N LEU A 85 19.15 4.87 7.51
CA LEU A 85 19.19 5.96 6.53
C LEU A 85 20.32 5.74 5.52
N ASP A 86 21.45 5.22 5.97
CA ASP A 86 22.57 4.88 5.10
C ASP A 86 22.24 3.66 4.21
N ALA A 87 21.52 2.66 4.73
CA ALA A 87 21.06 1.53 3.93
C ALA A 87 20.08 1.96 2.83
N ILE A 88 19.15 2.87 3.13
CA ILE A 88 18.21 3.40 2.14
C ILE A 88 18.92 4.19 1.04
N SER A 89 19.92 5.02 1.39
CA SER A 89 20.48 6.04 0.49
C SER A 89 21.84 5.70 -0.11
N LYS A 90 22.69 4.97 0.60
CA LYS A 90 24.10 4.78 0.22
C LYS A 90 24.43 3.32 -0.13
N GLU A 91 24.35 2.42 0.83
CA GLU A 91 24.83 1.04 0.71
C GLU A 91 23.69 0.03 0.88
N PRO A 92 23.68 -1.11 0.16
CA PRO A 92 22.60 -2.09 0.28
C PRO A 92 22.55 -2.80 1.63
N THR A 93 23.68 -2.80 2.38
CA THR A 93 23.79 -3.38 3.71
C THR A 93 24.72 -2.54 4.56
N VAL A 94 24.23 -2.09 5.70
CA VAL A 94 24.98 -1.30 6.67
C VAL A 94 24.95 -2.02 8.02
N TYR A 95 26.12 -2.26 8.60
CA TYR A 95 26.27 -2.93 9.88
C TYR A 95 27.01 -2.05 10.88
N ALA A 96 26.38 -1.82 12.03
CA ALA A 96 27.00 -1.28 13.23
C ALA A 96 27.36 -2.43 14.17
N GLU A 97 28.63 -2.68 14.37
CA GLU A 97 29.13 -3.75 15.26
C GLU A 97 28.85 -3.42 16.73
N ASP A 98 29.05 -2.17 17.09
CA ASP A 98 28.74 -1.63 18.42
C ASP A 98 28.33 -0.16 18.32
N LEU A 99 27.04 0.10 18.47
CA LEU A 99 26.46 1.45 18.37
C LEU A 99 27.03 2.44 19.39
N ALA A 100 27.51 1.95 20.54
CA ALA A 100 28.11 2.82 21.54
C ALA A 100 29.50 3.36 21.15
N GLU A 101 30.18 2.65 20.25
CA GLU A 101 31.55 2.94 19.85
C GLU A 101 31.69 3.39 18.38
N ASP A 102 30.56 3.38 17.63
CA ASP A 102 30.56 3.66 16.20
C ASP A 102 30.57 5.17 15.92
N GLU A 103 31.72 5.68 15.50
CA GLU A 103 31.90 7.10 15.19
C GLU A 103 31.12 7.60 13.95
N ARG A 104 30.55 6.69 13.14
CA ARG A 104 29.76 7.07 11.98
C ARG A 104 28.47 7.78 12.35
N TRP A 105 27.92 7.49 13.53
CA TRP A 105 26.64 8.03 14.00
C TRP A 105 26.76 8.55 15.44
N PRO A 106 27.46 9.69 15.65
CA PRO A 106 27.82 10.18 16.97
C PRO A 106 26.64 10.65 17.82
N ILE A 107 25.47 10.95 17.21
CA ILE A 107 24.26 11.34 17.93
C ILE A 107 23.36 10.13 18.17
N PHE A 108 23.10 9.35 17.13
CA PHE A 108 22.20 8.19 17.17
C PHE A 108 22.78 7.03 18.00
N GLY A 109 24.04 6.66 17.76
CA GLY A 109 24.65 5.46 18.35
C GLY A 109 24.58 5.42 19.88
N PRO A 110 25.02 6.46 20.61
CA PRO A 110 24.93 6.51 22.06
C PRO A 110 23.49 6.46 22.60
N GLN A 111 22.51 7.05 21.90
CA GLN A 111 21.11 7.03 22.30
C GLN A 111 20.50 5.62 22.16
N ALA A 112 20.77 4.92 21.06
CA ALA A 112 20.34 3.54 20.87
C ALA A 112 20.99 2.59 21.89
N ALA A 113 22.28 2.79 22.18
CA ALA A 113 22.97 2.02 23.20
C ALA A 113 22.39 2.25 24.61
N ALA A 114 21.97 3.47 24.94
CA ALA A 114 21.31 3.79 26.21
C ALA A 114 19.93 3.09 26.36
N LEU A 115 19.25 2.79 25.24
CA LEU A 115 18.03 1.95 25.19
C LEU A 115 18.33 0.45 25.19
N GLY A 116 19.59 0.04 25.31
CA GLY A 116 20.02 -1.36 25.42
C GLY A 116 20.36 -2.05 24.11
N MET A 117 20.31 -1.35 22.95
CA MET A 117 20.67 -1.93 21.67
C MET A 117 22.10 -1.58 21.29
N ARG A 118 22.93 -2.62 21.11
CA ARG A 118 24.37 -2.47 20.90
C ARG A 118 24.79 -2.74 19.45
N SER A 119 24.09 -3.56 18.70
CA SER A 119 24.38 -3.72 17.28
C SER A 119 23.11 -3.59 16.41
N LEU A 120 23.31 -3.15 15.17
CA LEU A 120 22.24 -2.92 14.21
C LEU A 120 22.70 -3.34 12.82
N LEU A 121 21.90 -4.19 12.17
CA LEU A 121 22.07 -4.57 10.78
C LEU A 121 20.89 -4.03 9.95
N SER A 122 21.16 -3.13 9.04
CA SER A 122 20.17 -2.56 8.12
C SER A 122 20.40 -3.07 6.70
N CYS A 123 19.38 -3.65 6.10
CA CYS A 123 19.42 -4.18 4.73
C CYS A 123 18.38 -3.48 3.86
N ARG A 124 18.82 -2.90 2.72
CA ARG A 124 17.90 -2.26 1.78
C ARG A 124 16.88 -3.25 1.23
N LEU A 125 15.61 -2.87 1.20
CA LEU A 125 14.57 -3.59 0.48
C LEU A 125 14.70 -3.31 -1.02
N ALA A 126 14.86 -4.36 -1.81
CA ALA A 126 14.94 -4.26 -3.28
C ALA A 126 13.51 -4.24 -3.86
N ALA A 127 12.81 -3.11 -3.72
CA ALA A 127 11.45 -2.92 -4.23
C ALA A 127 11.46 -1.91 -5.40
N ASN A 128 10.67 -2.19 -6.44
CA ASN A 128 10.55 -1.29 -7.60
C ASN A 128 9.82 0.00 -7.19
N GLY A 129 10.56 1.11 -7.10
CA GLY A 129 10.00 2.42 -6.77
C GLY A 129 9.95 2.74 -5.28
N THR A 130 9.77 1.76 -4.40
CA THR A 130 9.76 1.95 -2.95
C THR A 130 11.17 1.89 -2.39
N ARG A 131 11.56 2.91 -1.64
CA ARG A 131 12.81 2.97 -0.89
C ARG A 131 12.56 2.57 0.54
N GLY A 132 13.27 1.57 1.03
CA GLY A 132 13.11 1.10 2.40
C GLY A 132 14.29 0.26 2.88
N ALA A 133 14.25 -0.08 4.16
CA ALA A 133 15.21 -0.97 4.79
C ALA A 133 14.53 -1.90 5.81
N LEU A 134 15.03 -3.11 5.90
CA LEU A 134 14.83 -4.01 7.03
C LEU A 134 15.91 -3.72 8.06
N ASN A 135 15.53 -3.41 9.28
CA ASN A 135 16.42 -3.15 10.40
C ASN A 135 16.33 -4.28 11.42
N LEU A 136 17.48 -4.81 11.82
CA LEU A 136 17.62 -5.88 12.81
C LEU A 136 18.47 -5.37 13.95
N TYR A 137 17.87 -5.26 15.13
CA TYR A 137 18.51 -4.75 16.35
C TYR A 137 18.92 -5.89 17.27
N ALA A 138 20.06 -5.74 17.95
CA ALA A 138 20.52 -6.69 18.95
C ALA A 138 21.07 -5.99 20.19
N ALA A 139 20.76 -6.53 21.36
CA ALA A 139 21.26 -6.05 22.64
C ALA A 139 22.77 -6.32 22.85
N LEU A 140 23.31 -7.31 22.17
CA LEU A 140 24.73 -7.64 22.23
C LEU A 140 25.50 -6.94 21.11
N PRO A 141 26.72 -6.44 21.37
CA PRO A 141 27.59 -5.97 20.31
C PRO A 141 28.05 -7.16 19.45
N ARG A 142 28.33 -6.90 18.17
CA ARG A 142 28.77 -7.89 17.19
C ARG A 142 27.85 -9.09 17.04
N ALA A 143 26.53 -8.89 17.19
CA ALA A 143 25.54 -9.96 17.16
C ALA A 143 25.46 -10.66 15.80
N TYR A 144 25.78 -9.98 14.69
CA TYR A 144 25.60 -10.51 13.33
C TYR A 144 26.92 -10.86 12.67
N GLY A 145 27.19 -12.16 12.53
CA GLY A 145 28.34 -12.68 11.80
C GLY A 145 28.17 -12.54 10.27
N ALA A 146 29.17 -12.93 9.51
CA ALA A 146 29.12 -12.84 8.03
C ALA A 146 27.97 -13.66 7.42
N ILE A 147 27.65 -14.81 7.99
CA ILE A 147 26.55 -15.67 7.55
C ILE A 147 25.20 -14.99 7.83
N ASP A 148 25.00 -14.38 8.99
CA ASP A 148 23.74 -13.73 9.38
C ASP A 148 23.48 -12.51 8.51
N ARG A 149 24.52 -11.73 8.22
CA ARG A 149 24.44 -10.59 7.29
C ARG A 149 24.06 -11.03 5.88
N THR A 150 24.61 -12.17 5.41
CA THR A 150 24.25 -12.72 4.10
C THR A 150 22.80 -13.20 4.08
N LYS A 151 22.35 -13.91 5.13
CA LYS A 151 20.95 -14.34 5.28
C LYS A 151 20.00 -13.15 5.29
N ALA A 152 20.32 -12.12 6.09
CA ALA A 152 19.50 -10.91 6.18
C ALA A 152 19.39 -10.19 4.83
N LEU A 153 20.47 -10.06 4.07
CA LEU A 153 20.45 -9.46 2.74
C LEU A 153 19.58 -10.26 1.75
N ILE A 154 19.73 -11.60 1.73
CA ILE A 154 18.90 -12.47 0.88
C ILE A 154 17.43 -12.31 1.29
N PHE A 155 17.13 -12.28 2.58
CA PHE A 155 15.79 -12.11 3.10
C PHE A 155 15.21 -10.73 2.71
N ALA A 156 15.95 -9.64 2.90
CA ALA A 156 15.53 -8.30 2.50
C ALA A 156 15.27 -8.19 0.99
N THR A 157 16.03 -8.89 0.17
CA THR A 157 15.81 -8.94 -1.29
C THR A 157 14.46 -9.59 -1.62
N HIS A 158 14.16 -10.75 -1.03
CA HIS A 158 12.88 -11.45 -1.24
C HIS A 158 11.69 -10.65 -0.67
N ALA A 159 11.90 -10.01 0.49
CA ALA A 159 10.92 -9.13 1.10
C ALA A 159 10.58 -7.93 0.19
N GLY A 160 11.59 -7.33 -0.43
CA GLY A 160 11.40 -6.25 -1.41
C GLY A 160 10.59 -6.69 -2.64
N ILE A 161 10.84 -7.91 -3.15
CA ILE A 161 10.05 -8.47 -4.26
C ILE A 161 8.59 -8.68 -3.84
N ALA A 162 8.36 -9.24 -2.64
CA ALA A 162 7.01 -9.45 -2.12
C ALA A 162 6.27 -8.14 -1.88
N LEU A 163 6.96 -7.12 -1.39
CA LEU A 163 6.43 -5.76 -1.23
C LEU A 163 6.01 -5.18 -2.58
N SER A 164 6.88 -5.22 -3.59
CA SER A 164 6.56 -4.74 -4.94
C SER A 164 5.34 -5.46 -5.55
N ALA A 165 5.22 -6.77 -5.31
CA ALA A 165 4.07 -7.54 -5.77
C ALA A 165 2.77 -7.18 -5.02
N ALA A 166 2.86 -6.83 -3.73
CA ALA A 166 1.71 -6.37 -2.94
C ALA A 166 1.24 -4.97 -3.40
N GLU A 167 2.17 -4.05 -3.61
CA GLU A 167 1.89 -2.71 -4.17
C GLU A 167 1.20 -2.80 -5.53
N ALA A 168 1.73 -3.61 -6.45
CA ALA A 168 1.13 -3.80 -7.77
C ALA A 168 -0.29 -4.39 -7.71
N ARG A 169 -0.58 -5.25 -6.73
CA ARG A 169 -1.93 -5.81 -6.52
C ARG A 169 -2.90 -4.75 -5.99
N GLU A 170 -2.49 -3.92 -5.05
CA GLU A 170 -3.32 -2.84 -4.53
C GLU A 170 -3.63 -1.80 -5.62
N ASP A 171 -2.63 -1.41 -6.42
CA ASP A 171 -2.81 -0.49 -7.54
C ASP A 171 -3.76 -1.05 -8.60
N ALA A 172 -3.64 -2.34 -8.93
CA ALA A 172 -4.54 -3.00 -9.87
C ALA A 172 -5.98 -3.08 -9.34
N ALA A 173 -6.17 -3.35 -8.05
CA ALA A 173 -7.49 -3.39 -7.42
C ALA A 173 -8.16 -2.01 -7.42
N LEU A 174 -7.41 -0.95 -7.08
CA LEU A 174 -7.90 0.43 -7.13
C LEU A 174 -8.28 0.84 -8.57
N SER A 175 -7.46 0.47 -9.56
CA SER A 175 -7.72 0.77 -10.96
C SER A 175 -8.97 0.04 -11.47
N LEU A 176 -9.21 -1.20 -11.04
CA LEU A 176 -10.41 -1.96 -11.37
C LEU A 176 -11.66 -1.34 -10.75
N ASP A 177 -11.60 -0.93 -9.48
CA ASP A 177 -12.71 -0.30 -8.78
C ASP A 177 -13.14 1.01 -9.47
N VAL A 178 -12.18 1.87 -9.81
CA VAL A 178 -12.42 3.09 -10.59
C VAL A 178 -13.02 2.77 -11.96
N GLY A 179 -12.55 1.70 -12.61
CA GLY A 179 -13.08 1.22 -13.89
C GLY A 179 -14.54 0.77 -13.79
N LEU A 180 -14.91 0.02 -12.76
CA LEU A 180 -16.27 -0.45 -12.51
C LEU A 180 -17.23 0.72 -12.25
N HIS A 181 -16.86 1.68 -11.41
CA HIS A 181 -17.67 2.88 -11.16
C HIS A 181 -17.91 3.69 -12.46
N ARG A 182 -16.91 3.78 -13.33
CA ARG A 182 -17.05 4.45 -14.62
C ARG A 182 -18.02 3.73 -15.56
N ILE A 183 -18.04 2.40 -15.54
CA ILE A 183 -18.99 1.59 -16.32
C ILE A 183 -20.41 1.80 -15.79
N ASP A 184 -20.61 1.79 -14.48
CA ASP A 184 -21.92 2.03 -13.85
C ASP A 184 -22.44 3.43 -14.19
N ASP A 185 -21.59 4.46 -14.15
CA ASP A 185 -21.94 5.83 -14.58
C ASP A 185 -22.35 5.89 -16.05
N LEU A 186 -21.65 5.17 -16.94
CA LEU A 186 -21.97 5.11 -18.35
C LEU A 186 -23.31 4.40 -18.60
N ILE A 187 -23.58 3.30 -17.91
CA ILE A 187 -24.85 2.56 -18.00
C ILE A 187 -25.99 3.45 -17.53
N ALA A 188 -25.82 4.17 -16.40
CA ALA A 188 -26.81 5.10 -15.90
C ALA A 188 -27.07 6.26 -16.87
N ALA A 189 -26.04 6.77 -17.54
CA ALA A 189 -26.16 7.82 -18.54
C ALA A 189 -26.91 7.33 -19.80
N LEU A 190 -26.65 6.11 -20.24
CA LEU A 190 -27.35 5.48 -21.38
C LEU A 190 -28.84 5.26 -21.07
N GLY A 191 -29.18 4.73 -19.89
CA GLY A 191 -30.56 4.56 -19.44
C GLY A 191 -31.31 5.89 -19.35
N THR A 192 -30.64 6.93 -18.87
CA THR A 192 -31.19 8.30 -18.82
C THR A 192 -31.52 8.84 -20.21
N ARG A 193 -30.62 8.61 -21.20
CA ARG A 193 -30.85 9.04 -22.60
C ARG A 193 -32.00 8.30 -23.25
N GLU A 194 -32.12 7.01 -22.99
CA GLU A 194 -33.22 6.20 -23.48
C GLU A 194 -34.58 6.66 -22.94
N THR A 195 -34.67 6.88 -21.62
CA THR A 195 -35.89 7.38 -20.96
C THR A 195 -36.30 8.76 -21.49
N ILE A 196 -35.32 9.68 -21.67
CA ILE A 196 -35.58 11.00 -22.26
C ILE A 196 -36.11 10.84 -23.69
N GLY A 197 -35.51 9.96 -24.52
CA GLY A 197 -35.97 9.72 -25.88
C GLY A 197 -37.38 9.12 -25.96
N GLN A 198 -37.75 8.23 -25.04
CA GLN A 198 -39.10 7.70 -24.90
C GLN A 198 -40.10 8.79 -24.52
N ALA A 199 -39.77 9.63 -23.55
CA ALA A 199 -40.60 10.76 -23.16
C ALA A 199 -40.78 11.78 -24.29
N GLU A 200 -39.71 12.08 -25.03
CA GLU A 200 -39.80 12.92 -26.24
C GLU A 200 -40.78 12.30 -27.28
N GLY A 201 -40.65 10.98 -27.54
CA GLY A 201 -41.55 10.29 -28.45
C GLY A 201 -43.02 10.38 -28.06
N ILE A 202 -43.35 10.21 -26.79
CA ILE A 202 -44.70 10.36 -26.23
C ILE A 202 -45.23 11.80 -26.43
N LEU A 203 -44.42 12.79 -26.13
CA LEU A 203 -44.80 14.20 -26.29
C LEU A 203 -44.96 14.58 -27.77
N MET A 204 -44.09 14.10 -28.63
CA MET A 204 -44.21 14.32 -30.10
C MET A 204 -45.51 13.78 -30.65
N GLU A 205 -45.89 12.57 -30.27
CA GLU A 205 -47.15 11.95 -30.74
C GLU A 205 -48.37 12.69 -30.17
N ARG A 206 -48.37 12.93 -28.89
CA ARG A 206 -49.51 13.51 -28.19
C ARG A 206 -49.76 14.98 -28.54
N GLU A 207 -48.69 15.80 -28.51
CA GLU A 207 -48.80 17.24 -28.73
C GLU A 207 -48.55 17.68 -30.19
N ARG A 208 -48.19 16.72 -31.06
CA ARG A 208 -47.85 16.94 -32.48
C ARG A 208 -46.74 17.96 -32.68
N ILE A 209 -45.70 17.85 -31.85
CA ILE A 209 -44.56 18.77 -31.84
C ILE A 209 -43.28 18.04 -32.34
N THR A 210 -42.24 18.81 -32.65
CA THR A 210 -40.96 18.26 -33.07
C THR A 210 -40.16 17.73 -31.86
N ALA A 211 -39.16 16.84 -32.09
CA ALA A 211 -38.29 16.34 -31.03
C ALA A 211 -37.61 17.47 -30.23
N GLN A 212 -37.16 18.54 -30.91
CA GLN A 212 -36.55 19.71 -30.23
C GLN A 212 -37.56 20.40 -29.31
N GLN A 213 -38.81 20.56 -29.73
CA GLN A 213 -39.87 21.14 -28.94
C GLN A 213 -40.22 20.25 -27.73
N ALA A 214 -40.27 18.91 -27.92
CA ALA A 214 -40.51 17.94 -26.86
C ALA A 214 -39.42 17.99 -25.81
N PHE A 215 -38.15 18.04 -26.20
CA PHE A 215 -37.03 18.23 -25.29
C PHE A 215 -37.11 19.57 -24.49
N ASP A 216 -37.50 20.66 -25.19
CA ASP A 216 -37.65 21.95 -24.53
C ASP A 216 -38.84 21.99 -23.52
N VAL A 217 -39.87 21.16 -23.73
CA VAL A 217 -40.95 20.97 -22.74
C VAL A 217 -40.41 20.25 -21.50
N LEU A 218 -39.72 19.14 -21.65
CA LEU A 218 -39.14 18.36 -20.57
C LEU A 218 -38.14 19.23 -19.76
N ARG A 219 -37.28 19.98 -20.45
CA ARG A 219 -36.30 20.87 -19.83
C ARG A 219 -36.96 21.97 -19.01
N ARG A 220 -38.02 22.62 -19.54
CA ARG A 220 -38.76 23.67 -18.81
C ARG A 220 -39.43 23.10 -17.57
N ALA A 221 -40.06 21.95 -17.66
CA ALA A 221 -40.65 21.26 -16.51
C ALA A 221 -39.61 20.94 -15.44
N SER A 222 -38.44 20.38 -15.82
CA SER A 222 -37.33 20.13 -14.93
C SER A 222 -36.84 21.38 -14.21
N GLN A 223 -36.69 22.49 -14.93
CA GLN A 223 -36.29 23.79 -14.35
C GLN A 223 -37.36 24.40 -13.42
N HIS A 224 -38.63 24.33 -13.84
CA HIS A 224 -39.73 24.88 -13.06
C HIS A 224 -39.95 24.13 -11.74
N LEU A 225 -39.85 22.80 -11.79
CA LEU A 225 -40.06 21.94 -10.63
C LEU A 225 -38.79 21.70 -9.80
N ASN A 226 -37.64 22.18 -10.28
CA ASN A 226 -36.32 21.98 -9.67
C ASN A 226 -35.98 20.48 -9.43
N VAL A 227 -36.33 19.61 -10.38
CA VAL A 227 -36.07 18.19 -10.35
C VAL A 227 -35.18 17.78 -11.55
N LYS A 228 -34.52 16.63 -11.48
CA LYS A 228 -33.65 16.17 -12.58
C LYS A 228 -34.48 15.88 -13.82
N LEU A 229 -33.95 16.23 -15.01
CA LEU A 229 -34.61 15.99 -16.28
C LEU A 229 -35.04 14.53 -16.47
N ARG A 230 -34.23 13.56 -16.02
CA ARG A 230 -34.54 12.12 -16.06
C ARG A 230 -35.81 11.78 -15.26
N GLU A 231 -36.04 12.44 -14.13
CA GLU A 231 -37.20 12.18 -13.27
C GLU A 231 -38.49 12.69 -13.94
N VAL A 232 -38.42 13.86 -14.57
CA VAL A 232 -39.51 14.37 -15.40
C VAL A 232 -39.76 13.42 -16.57
N ALA A 233 -38.70 12.95 -17.24
CA ALA A 233 -38.85 12.02 -18.38
C ALA A 233 -39.48 10.68 -17.95
N THR A 234 -39.06 10.13 -16.81
CA THR A 234 -39.62 8.90 -16.23
C THR A 234 -41.13 9.10 -15.96
N TYR A 235 -41.48 10.20 -15.33
CA TYR A 235 -42.89 10.51 -15.06
C TYR A 235 -43.73 10.58 -16.36
N VAL A 236 -43.21 11.24 -17.42
CA VAL A 236 -43.88 11.31 -18.73
C VAL A 236 -44.00 9.91 -19.35
N VAL A 237 -42.99 9.06 -19.23
CA VAL A 237 -43.04 7.68 -19.74
C VAL A 237 -44.12 6.87 -19.02
N GLU A 238 -44.24 7.02 -17.69
CA GLU A 238 -45.20 6.27 -16.88
C GLU A 238 -46.64 6.77 -16.99
N THR A 239 -46.83 8.08 -17.08
CA THR A 239 -48.18 8.72 -17.03
C THR A 239 -48.66 9.24 -18.36
N GLY A 240 -47.77 9.48 -19.31
CA GLY A 240 -48.05 10.17 -20.57
C GLY A 240 -48.23 11.67 -20.41
N GLU A 241 -48.03 12.25 -19.20
CA GLU A 241 -48.32 13.67 -18.89
C GLU A 241 -47.08 14.37 -18.38
N VAL A 242 -46.98 15.67 -18.72
CA VAL A 242 -45.93 16.54 -18.11
C VAL A 242 -46.38 16.94 -16.70
N PRO A 243 -45.56 16.75 -15.66
CA PRO A 243 -45.96 17.10 -14.31
C PRO A 243 -46.13 18.64 -14.18
N SER A 244 -47.27 19.04 -13.62
CA SER A 244 -47.56 20.46 -13.31
C SER A 244 -47.16 20.87 -11.91
N ASN A 245 -47.18 19.93 -10.97
CA ASN A 245 -46.68 20.05 -9.59
C ASN A 245 -45.90 18.76 -9.24
N TRP A 246 -44.86 18.90 -8.39
CA TRP A 246 -44.10 17.77 -7.88
C TRP A 246 -44.37 17.65 -6.38
N ASP A 247 -45.38 16.88 -6.01
CA ASP A 247 -45.58 16.49 -4.62
C ASP A 247 -44.76 15.21 -4.35
N LEU A 248 -43.66 15.33 -3.60
CA LEU A 248 -42.88 14.24 -3.02
C LEU A 248 -43.49 13.76 -1.73
#